data_b539d093912a0f9b102b6126506e6117
#
_entry.id   b539d093912a0f9b102b6126506e6117
#
_cell.length_a   1.000
_cell.length_b   1.000
_cell.length_c   1.000
_cell.angle_alpha   90.00
_cell.angle_beta   90.00
_cell.angle_gamma   90.00
#
_symmetry.space_group_name_H-M   'P 1'
#
loop_
_entity.id
_entity.type
_entity.pdbx_description
1 polymer ?
#
loop_
_entity_poly.entity_id
_entity_poly.type
_entity_poly.pdbx_seq_one_letter_code
_entity_poly.pdbx_strand_id
1 'polypeptide(L)'
;MRKLLLLAVIVTMNVSAYCHTGNPTASGVMPQEGMCAADYINGQLAPFGTKIILPDGRTFTVTDRFGAGHNNCVDIFLNSEAECWKWGRRYLKCNVEFP
;
A
#
# COMPACT_ATOMS: atom_id res chain seq x y z
N MET A 1 13.83 10.06 28.75
CA MET A 1 12.72 10.14 27.77
C MET A 1 13.11 9.43 26.49
N ARG A 2 12.23 8.59 25.97
CA ARG A 2 12.49 7.85 24.75
C ARG A 2 12.04 8.67 23.53
N LYS A 3 12.92 8.83 22.56
CA LYS A 3 12.56 9.39 21.28
C LYS A 3 11.94 8.33 20.38
N LEU A 4 10.81 8.64 19.80
CA LEU A 4 10.25 7.84 18.72
C LEU A 4 10.92 8.26 17.42
N LEU A 5 11.58 7.29 16.78
CA LEU A 5 12.13 7.49 15.44
C LEU A 5 11.14 6.93 14.44
N LEU A 6 10.49 7.83 13.70
CA LEU A 6 9.67 7.44 12.58
C LEU A 6 10.57 7.38 11.35
N LEU A 7 10.68 6.17 10.77
CA LEU A 7 11.35 6.00 9.49
C LEU A 7 10.34 6.32 8.40
N ALA A 8 10.42 7.54 7.88
CA ALA A 8 9.57 7.99 6.80
C ALA A 8 10.44 8.38 5.61
N VAL A 9 10.09 7.90 4.43
CA VAL A 9 10.77 8.22 3.19
C VAL A 9 9.76 8.59 2.13
N ILE A 10 10.18 9.43 1.17
CA ILE A 10 9.37 9.75 0.00
C ILE A 10 9.79 8.83 -1.13
N VAL A 11 8.82 8.08 -1.67
CA VAL A 11 9.07 7.12 -2.74
C VAL A 11 8.09 7.36 -3.88
N THR A 12 8.59 7.41 -5.10
CA THR A 12 7.71 7.38 -6.27
C THR A 12 7.22 5.96 -6.46
N MET A 13 5.92 5.77 -6.32
CA MET A 13 5.28 4.46 -6.39
C MET A 13 4.35 4.36 -7.58
N ASN A 14 4.31 3.16 -8.17
CA ASN A 14 3.32 2.79 -9.16
C ASN A 14 2.09 2.30 -8.40
N VAL A 15 1.03 3.13 -8.40
CA VAL A 15 -0.16 2.89 -7.59
C VAL A 15 -1.31 2.42 -8.47
N SER A 16 -1.69 1.17 -8.31
CA SER A 16 -2.88 0.55 -8.91
C SER A 16 -3.95 0.37 -7.84
N ALA A 17 -5.10 -0.17 -8.22
CA ALA A 17 -6.20 -0.36 -7.29
C ALA A 17 -6.89 -1.70 -7.52
N TYR A 18 -7.40 -2.30 -6.46
CA TYR A 18 -8.19 -3.52 -6.51
C TYR A 18 -9.40 -3.39 -5.59
N CYS A 19 -10.39 -4.23 -5.80
CA CYS A 19 -11.57 -4.28 -4.94
C CYS A 19 -11.79 -5.70 -4.41
N HIS A 20 -12.99 -6.03 -4.00
CA HIS A 20 -13.30 -7.28 -3.31
C HIS A 20 -12.85 -8.52 -4.10
N THR A 21 -12.03 -9.35 -3.46
CA THR A 21 -11.50 -10.59 -4.05
C THR A 21 -12.24 -11.82 -3.54
N GLY A 22 -12.93 -11.70 -2.40
CA GLY A 22 -13.54 -12.83 -1.71
C GLY A 22 -12.57 -13.63 -0.84
N ASN A 23 -11.29 -13.24 -0.81
CA ASN A 23 -10.25 -13.96 -0.10
C ASN A 23 -9.56 -13.08 0.93
N PRO A 24 -9.04 -13.66 2.03
CA PRO A 24 -8.19 -12.91 2.96
C PRO A 24 -6.91 -12.42 2.29
N THR A 25 -6.36 -11.33 2.83
CA THR A 25 -5.03 -10.84 2.47
C THR A 25 -3.95 -11.80 3.01
N ALA A 26 -2.71 -11.59 2.57
CA ALA A 26 -1.59 -12.40 3.05
C ALA A 26 -1.38 -12.31 4.56
N SER A 27 -1.82 -11.21 5.19
CA SER A 27 -1.77 -11.07 6.66
C SER A 27 -2.91 -11.80 7.38
N GLY A 28 -3.87 -12.38 6.63
CA GLY A 28 -4.97 -13.16 7.19
C GLY A 28 -6.26 -12.38 7.44
N VAL A 29 -6.31 -11.09 7.08
CA VAL A 29 -7.51 -10.26 7.23
C VAL A 29 -8.21 -10.05 5.90
N MET A 30 -9.52 -9.86 5.93
CA MET A 30 -10.27 -9.55 4.71
C MET A 30 -9.94 -8.15 4.22
N PRO A 31 -9.79 -7.95 2.89
CA PRO A 31 -9.51 -6.61 2.35
C PRO A 31 -10.63 -5.63 2.68
N GLN A 32 -10.25 -4.43 3.08
CA GLN A 32 -11.18 -3.34 3.35
C GLN A 32 -10.48 -2.00 3.17
N GLU A 33 -11.25 -0.92 3.23
CA GLU A 33 -10.70 0.43 3.09
C GLU A 33 -9.50 0.66 4.00
N GLY A 34 -8.49 1.35 3.46
CA GLY A 34 -7.27 1.64 4.20
C GLY A 34 -6.22 0.55 4.11
N MET A 35 -6.48 -0.51 3.36
CA MET A 35 -5.51 -1.60 3.14
C MET A 35 -4.91 -1.55 1.74
N CYS A 36 -3.70 -2.07 1.62
CA CYS A 36 -3.03 -2.19 0.33
C CYS A 36 -2.12 -3.41 0.29
N ALA A 37 -1.74 -3.78 -0.92
CA ALA A 37 -0.73 -4.81 -1.18
C ALA A 37 0.56 -4.14 -1.63
N ALA A 38 1.69 -4.60 -1.11
CA ALA A 38 3.02 -4.19 -1.53
C ALA A 38 4.01 -5.29 -1.24
N ASP A 39 5.05 -5.42 -2.07
CA ASP A 39 6.12 -6.39 -1.84
C ASP A 39 7.37 -5.68 -1.32
N TYR A 40 8.08 -4.99 -2.19
CA TYR A 40 9.33 -4.30 -1.86
C TYR A 40 9.19 -2.80 -2.04
N ILE A 41 9.84 -2.05 -1.17
CA ILE A 41 9.94 -0.60 -1.26
C ILE A 41 11.42 -0.26 -1.15
N ASN A 42 11.96 0.41 -2.17
CA ASN A 42 13.38 0.71 -2.29
C ASN A 42 14.25 -0.55 -2.09
N GLY A 43 13.81 -1.67 -2.67
CA GLY A 43 14.55 -2.92 -2.64
C GLY A 43 14.46 -3.71 -1.35
N GLN A 44 13.66 -3.27 -0.37
CA GLN A 44 13.47 -3.96 0.90
C GLN A 44 12.04 -4.42 1.06
N LEU A 45 11.85 -5.61 1.62
CA LEU A 45 10.50 -6.12 1.89
C LEU A 45 9.76 -5.15 2.81
N ALA A 46 8.59 -4.71 2.38
CA ALA A 46 7.74 -3.84 3.19
C ALA A 46 7.03 -4.67 4.26
N PRO A 47 7.33 -4.49 5.55
CA PRO A 47 6.64 -5.23 6.60
C PRO A 47 5.14 -4.94 6.59
N PHE A 48 4.33 -5.90 7.00
CA PHE A 48 2.92 -5.61 7.27
C PHE A 48 2.84 -4.52 8.35
N GLY A 49 1.95 -3.56 8.15
CA GLY A 49 1.86 -2.38 9.01
C GLY A 49 2.57 -1.16 8.44
N THR A 50 3.36 -1.32 7.38
CA THR A 50 3.92 -0.19 6.65
C THR A 50 2.79 0.68 6.12
N LYS A 51 2.88 1.99 6.31
CA LYS A 51 1.86 2.94 5.86
C LYS A 51 2.32 3.66 4.62
N ILE A 52 1.45 3.72 3.64
CA ILE A 52 1.68 4.43 2.38
C ILE A 52 0.70 5.57 2.31
N ILE A 53 1.22 6.79 2.31
CA ILE A 53 0.41 8.00 2.34
C ILE A 53 0.50 8.66 0.98
N LEU A 54 -0.64 8.73 0.30
CA LEU A 54 -0.73 9.34 -1.03
C LEU A 54 -0.62 10.86 -0.93
N PRO A 55 -0.29 11.54 -2.06
CA PRO A 55 -0.24 13.01 -2.06
C PRO A 55 -1.54 13.69 -1.65
N ASP A 56 -2.68 13.02 -1.83
CA ASP A 56 -3.99 13.55 -1.42
C ASP A 56 -4.31 13.34 0.07
N GLY A 57 -3.38 12.73 0.81
CA GLY A 57 -3.50 12.53 2.25
C GLY A 57 -4.10 11.19 2.66
N ARG A 58 -4.61 10.39 1.72
CA ARG A 58 -5.14 9.06 2.06
C ARG A 58 -4.01 8.14 2.49
N THR A 59 -4.25 7.37 3.55
CA THR A 59 -3.28 6.43 4.11
C THR A 59 -3.74 5.00 3.89
N PHE A 60 -2.83 4.16 3.41
CA PHE A 60 -3.08 2.74 3.22
C PHE A 60 -2.04 1.93 3.98
N THR A 61 -2.50 0.92 4.69
CA THR A 61 -1.62 0.03 5.47
C THR A 61 -1.36 -1.25 4.70
N VAL A 62 -0.10 -1.63 4.59
CA VAL A 62 0.29 -2.86 3.89
C VAL A 62 -0.16 -4.06 4.70
N THR A 63 -1.09 -4.85 4.15
CA THR A 63 -1.61 -6.07 4.75
C THR A 63 -1.53 -7.26 3.80
N ASP A 64 -1.08 -7.04 2.58
CA ASP A 64 -1.08 -8.06 1.54
C ASP A 64 0.17 -7.94 0.66
N ARG A 65 0.36 -8.94 -0.20
CA ARG A 65 1.47 -9.04 -1.15
C ARG A 65 0.95 -9.21 -2.57
N PHE A 66 1.72 -8.72 -3.54
CA PHE A 66 1.52 -9.09 -4.95
C PHE A 66 1.91 -10.55 -5.19
N GLY A 67 2.94 -11.00 -4.46
CA GLY A 67 3.45 -12.37 -4.60
C GLY A 67 4.52 -12.56 -5.66
N ALA A 68 4.89 -11.52 -6.39
CA ALA A 68 5.87 -11.59 -7.48
C ALA A 68 7.13 -10.74 -7.23
N GLY A 69 7.29 -10.19 -6.04
CA GLY A 69 8.48 -9.39 -5.67
C GLY A 69 8.55 -8.03 -6.36
N HIS A 70 7.41 -7.41 -6.62
CA HIS A 70 7.38 -6.08 -7.24
C HIS A 70 8.01 -5.02 -6.34
N ASN A 71 8.83 -4.15 -6.93
CA ASN A 71 9.47 -3.07 -6.20
C ASN A 71 8.78 -1.73 -6.48
N ASN A 72 8.51 -0.96 -5.43
CA ASN A 72 7.88 0.36 -5.51
C ASN A 72 6.53 0.34 -6.24
N CYS A 73 5.79 -0.74 -6.06
CA CYS A 73 4.42 -0.89 -6.54
C CYS A 73 3.49 -1.06 -5.35
N VAL A 74 2.34 -0.44 -5.40
CA VAL A 74 1.31 -0.60 -4.38
C VAL A 74 -0.05 -0.75 -5.05
N ASP A 75 -0.85 -1.66 -4.53
CA ASP A 75 -2.20 -1.93 -5.01
C ASP A 75 -3.16 -1.55 -3.89
N ILE A 76 -3.84 -0.41 -4.03
CA ILE A 76 -4.71 0.10 -2.97
C ILE A 76 -6.10 -0.51 -3.07
N PHE A 77 -6.69 -0.84 -1.91
CA PHE A 77 -8.05 -1.34 -1.89
C PHE A 77 -9.03 -0.18 -2.03
N LEU A 78 -9.93 -0.29 -3.00
CA LEU A 78 -11.07 0.61 -3.18
C LEU A 78 -12.36 -0.20 -3.14
N ASN A 79 -13.47 0.43 -2.74
CA ASN A 79 -14.70 -0.28 -2.43
C ASN A 79 -15.48 -0.81 -3.62
N SER A 80 -15.20 -0.36 -4.83
CA SER A 80 -15.95 -0.77 -6.01
C SER A 80 -15.09 -0.87 -7.25
N GLU A 81 -15.53 -1.67 -8.21
CA GLU A 81 -14.89 -1.75 -9.52
C GLU A 81 -14.88 -0.40 -10.23
N ALA A 82 -15.96 0.38 -10.10
CA ALA A 82 -16.05 1.71 -10.70
C ALA A 82 -14.96 2.63 -10.19
N GLU A 83 -14.69 2.61 -8.88
CA GLU A 83 -13.59 3.40 -8.29
C GLU A 83 -12.24 2.93 -8.79
N CYS A 84 -12.03 1.62 -8.92
CA CYS A 84 -10.79 1.05 -9.45
C CYS A 84 -10.57 1.44 -10.90
N TRP A 85 -11.62 1.41 -11.73
CA TRP A 85 -11.55 1.85 -13.11
C TRP A 85 -11.18 3.33 -13.22
N LYS A 86 -11.77 4.17 -12.40
CA LYS A 86 -11.44 5.59 -12.36
C LYS A 86 -10.01 5.83 -11.90
N TRP A 87 -9.54 5.02 -10.97
CA TRP A 87 -8.19 5.15 -10.46
C TRP A 87 -7.14 4.85 -11.53
N GLY A 88 -7.33 3.73 -12.22
CA GLY A 88 -6.38 3.25 -13.21
C GLY A 88 -5.02 2.92 -12.59
N ARG A 89 -3.98 3.51 -13.13
CA ARG A 89 -2.61 3.35 -12.64
C ARG A 89 -1.93 4.70 -12.63
N ARG A 90 -1.36 5.06 -11.49
CA ARG A 90 -0.76 6.37 -11.29
C ARG A 90 0.62 6.26 -10.68
N TYR A 91 1.55 7.08 -11.14
CA TYR A 91 2.86 7.21 -10.53
C TYR A 91 2.81 8.41 -9.58
N LEU A 92 2.93 8.16 -8.29
CA LEU A 92 2.72 9.16 -7.25
C LEU A 92 3.90 9.17 -6.28
N LYS A 93 4.28 10.36 -5.82
CA LYS A 93 5.24 10.49 -4.73
C LYS A 93 4.48 10.29 -3.42
N CYS A 94 4.75 9.16 -2.78
CA CYS A 94 4.10 8.77 -1.55
C CYS A 94 5.05 8.93 -0.37
N ASN A 95 4.51 9.29 0.79
CA ASN A 95 5.25 9.15 2.04
C ASN A 95 5.07 7.71 2.53
N VAL A 96 6.17 7.06 2.85
CA VAL A 96 6.17 5.68 3.34
C VAL A 96 6.69 5.68 4.76
N GLU A 97 5.87 5.19 5.69
CA GLU A 97 6.23 5.07 7.11
C GLU A 97 6.35 3.60 7.46
N PHE A 98 7.56 3.16 7.79
CA PHE A 98 7.80 1.80 8.23
C PHE A 98 7.42 1.64 9.71
N PRO A 99 6.91 0.45 10.11
CA PRO A 99 6.55 0.22 11.51
C PRO A 99 7.75 0.21 12.44
#